data_d8f3c38c7312c2334af437556dadc993
#
_entry.id   d8f3c38c7312c2334af437556dadc993
#
_cell.length_a   1.000
_cell.length_b   1.000
_cell.length_c   1.000
_cell.angle_alpha   90.00
_cell.angle_beta   90.00
_cell.angle_gamma   90.00
#
_symmetry.space_group_name_H-M   'P 1'
#
loop_
_entity.id
_entity.type
_entity.pdbx_description
1 polymer ?
#
loop_
_entity_poly.entity_id
_entity_poly.type
_entity_poly.pdbx_seq_one_letter_code
_entity_poly.pdbx_strand_id
1 'polypeptide(L)'
;RLIEEFMLVANETVAEHFFWMNYPFIYRVHEKPDPEKMMELKSYLMNFGIKLKGNPDNIYPKTLADIIAEIGDQPYEAVVNRVMLRTMQKAYYSTECDGHFGLAFRYYCHFTSPIRRYPDLMIHRIIKANLTGRMSEEKLEKYKTDAIYAADQSSKMERQAQELEREVEKLKKCQYMQDYIDEEFDGIVSGVTEFGVYVELDNTIEGMAFARDLNRLYRLGEKVRIRVLDARPSERQIDFEILEGEREKARRKERKERG
;
A
#
# COMPACT_ATOMS: atom_id res chain seq x y z
N ARG A 1 3.36 16.31 -12.10
CA ARG A 1 4.56 16.52 -11.23
C ARG A 1 4.68 17.97 -10.74
N LEU A 2 4.83 18.98 -11.61
CA LEU A 2 5.03 20.37 -11.16
C LEU A 2 3.93 20.88 -10.21
N ILE A 3 2.66 20.66 -10.54
CA ILE A 3 1.51 21.04 -9.69
C ILE A 3 1.53 20.26 -8.36
N GLU A 4 1.89 19.00 -8.40
CA GLU A 4 2.04 18.15 -7.22
C GLU A 4 3.11 18.70 -6.27
N GLU A 5 4.27 19.11 -6.79
CA GLU A 5 5.33 19.74 -5.97
C GLU A 5 4.84 21.03 -5.31
N PHE A 6 4.08 21.87 -6.00
CA PHE A 6 3.48 23.05 -5.38
C PHE A 6 2.47 22.70 -4.28
N MET A 7 1.70 21.62 -4.45
CA MET A 7 0.78 21.14 -3.40
C MET A 7 1.55 20.62 -2.18
N LEU A 8 2.65 19.89 -2.39
CA LEU A 8 3.50 19.37 -1.31
C LEU A 8 4.14 20.52 -0.53
N VAL A 9 4.72 21.51 -1.21
CA VAL A 9 5.31 22.70 -0.59
C VAL A 9 4.25 23.51 0.18
N ALA A 10 3.05 23.69 -0.37
CA ALA A 10 1.96 24.36 0.33
C ALA A 10 1.54 23.62 1.61
N ASN A 11 1.41 22.30 1.54
CA ASN A 11 1.07 21.46 2.70
C ASN A 11 2.15 21.55 3.79
N GLU A 12 3.43 21.47 3.42
CA GLU A 12 4.57 21.60 4.34
C GLU A 12 4.64 22.99 4.99
N THR A 13 4.59 24.05 4.16
CA THR A 13 4.67 25.45 4.64
C THR A 13 3.57 25.78 5.64
N VAL A 14 2.34 25.35 5.35
CA VAL A 14 1.19 25.56 6.26
C VAL A 14 1.37 24.78 7.56
N ALA A 15 1.81 23.53 7.48
CA ALA A 15 2.06 22.70 8.66
C ALA A 15 3.14 23.30 9.55
N GLU A 16 4.28 23.72 8.98
CA GLU A 16 5.39 24.34 9.70
C GLU A 16 4.98 25.64 10.36
N HIS A 17 4.27 26.51 9.62
CA HIS A 17 3.81 27.80 10.16
C HIS A 17 2.96 27.63 11.42
N PHE A 18 1.96 26.76 11.38
CA PHE A 18 1.06 26.54 12.51
C PHE A 18 1.70 25.73 13.65
N PHE A 19 2.69 24.90 13.37
CA PHE A 19 3.50 24.26 14.39
C PHE A 19 4.22 25.30 15.26
N TRP A 20 4.89 26.26 14.64
CA TRP A 20 5.61 27.31 15.39
C TRP A 20 4.68 28.31 16.07
N MET A 21 3.46 28.48 15.60
CA MET A 21 2.43 29.26 16.27
C MET A 21 1.86 28.58 17.52
N ASN A 22 2.13 27.27 17.67
CA ASN A 22 1.58 26.45 18.76
C ASN A 22 0.04 26.48 18.80
N TYR A 23 -0.60 26.55 17.66
CA TYR A 23 -2.05 26.49 17.52
C TYR A 23 -2.55 25.05 17.43
N PRO A 24 -3.79 24.76 17.86
CA PRO A 24 -4.44 23.49 17.56
C PRO A 24 -4.43 23.25 16.05
N PHE A 25 -3.94 22.09 15.62
CA PHE A 25 -3.76 21.82 14.21
C PHE A 25 -3.94 20.33 13.90
N ILE A 26 -4.08 19.97 12.63
CA ILE A 26 -4.18 18.58 12.19
C ILE A 26 -3.04 18.28 11.23
N TYR A 27 -2.16 17.37 11.63
CA TYR A 27 -1.03 16.91 10.82
C TYR A 27 -1.37 15.61 10.11
N ARG A 28 -0.69 15.36 9.01
CA ARG A 28 -0.67 14.06 8.34
C ARG A 28 0.63 13.36 8.73
N VAL A 29 0.51 12.37 9.57
CA VAL A 29 1.64 11.63 10.13
C VAL A 29 1.85 10.32 9.39
N HIS A 30 3.09 10.01 9.10
CA HIS A 30 3.52 8.71 8.60
C HIS A 30 4.73 8.27 9.42
N GLU A 31 4.53 7.35 10.31
CA GLU A 31 5.57 6.87 11.22
C GLU A 31 6.68 6.11 10.47
N LYS A 32 7.82 5.98 11.12
CA LYS A 32 8.90 5.11 10.64
C LYS A 32 8.43 3.66 10.59
N PRO A 33 8.96 2.87 9.65
CA PRO A 33 8.70 1.44 9.61
C PRO A 33 9.10 0.76 10.92
N ASP A 34 8.39 -0.31 11.25
CA ASP A 34 8.71 -1.17 12.38
C ASP A 34 10.09 -1.82 12.19
N PRO A 35 10.99 -1.78 13.19
CA PRO A 35 12.33 -2.38 13.10
C PRO A 35 12.32 -3.88 12.79
N GLU A 36 11.37 -4.65 13.35
CA GLU A 36 11.25 -6.08 13.08
C GLU A 36 10.92 -6.34 11.62
N LYS A 37 9.93 -5.62 11.08
CA LYS A 37 9.57 -5.68 9.66
C LYS A 37 10.71 -5.22 8.75
N MET A 38 11.52 -4.27 9.21
CA MET A 38 12.72 -3.84 8.47
C MET A 38 13.81 -4.92 8.45
N MET A 39 13.96 -5.71 9.50
CA MET A 39 14.85 -6.86 9.50
C MET A 39 14.37 -7.97 8.57
N GLU A 40 13.05 -8.23 8.54
CA GLU A 40 12.45 -9.17 7.59
C GLU A 40 12.68 -8.70 6.14
N LEU A 41 12.43 -7.42 5.86
CA LEU A 41 12.69 -6.81 4.56
C LEU A 41 14.16 -6.95 4.16
N LYS A 42 15.09 -6.67 5.08
CA LYS A 42 16.52 -6.83 4.84
C LYS A 42 16.88 -8.26 4.43
N SER A 43 16.36 -9.25 5.16
CA SER A 43 16.56 -10.67 4.85
C SER A 43 15.94 -11.05 3.51
N TYR A 44 14.78 -10.51 3.20
CA TYR A 44 14.09 -10.72 1.92
C TYR A 44 14.90 -10.17 0.74
N LEU A 45 15.37 -8.92 0.85
CA LEU A 45 16.18 -8.26 -0.19
C LEU A 45 17.48 -9.00 -0.50
N MET A 46 18.08 -9.64 0.50
CA MET A 46 19.29 -10.44 0.32
C MET A 46 19.09 -11.61 -0.67
N ASN A 47 17.87 -12.15 -0.80
CA ASN A 47 17.58 -13.19 -1.78
C ASN A 47 17.72 -12.71 -3.23
N PHE A 48 17.67 -11.40 -3.46
CA PHE A 48 17.87 -10.75 -4.76
C PHE A 48 19.26 -10.11 -4.88
N GLY A 49 20.14 -10.31 -3.90
CA GLY A 49 21.47 -9.70 -3.87
C GLY A 49 21.50 -8.23 -3.47
N ILE A 50 20.34 -7.67 -3.06
CA ILE A 50 20.18 -6.26 -2.68
C ILE A 50 20.55 -6.11 -1.20
N LYS A 51 21.40 -5.13 -0.89
CA LYS A 51 21.82 -4.85 0.49
C LYS A 51 21.11 -3.61 1.03
N LEU A 52 20.27 -3.79 2.03
CA LEU A 52 19.75 -2.68 2.82
C LEU A 52 20.89 -2.07 3.64
N LYS A 53 21.28 -0.84 3.30
CA LYS A 53 22.31 -0.07 4.00
C LYS A 53 21.73 0.61 5.25
N GLY A 54 22.52 0.67 6.31
CA GLY A 54 22.15 1.34 7.56
C GLY A 54 21.57 0.40 8.63
N ASN A 55 21.18 1.02 9.77
CA ASN A 55 20.59 0.28 10.90
C ASN A 55 19.08 0.16 10.68
N PRO A 56 18.49 -1.05 10.73
CA PRO A 56 17.03 -1.23 10.65
C PRO A 56 16.23 -0.41 11.65
N ASP A 57 16.79 -0.15 12.85
CA ASP A 57 16.13 0.66 13.89
C ASP A 57 16.04 2.14 13.55
N ASN A 58 16.87 2.63 12.64
CA ASN A 58 16.89 4.03 12.23
C ASN A 58 17.15 4.20 10.74
N ILE A 59 16.24 3.68 9.95
CA ILE A 59 16.29 3.78 8.48
C ILE A 59 15.86 5.18 8.03
N TYR A 60 16.45 5.68 6.98
CA TYR A 60 16.06 6.93 6.34
C TYR A 60 15.24 6.68 5.08
N PRO A 61 14.27 7.54 4.74
CA PRO A 61 13.46 7.41 3.51
C PRO A 61 14.31 7.29 2.25
N LYS A 62 15.41 8.04 2.18
CA LYS A 62 16.36 7.99 1.08
C LYS A 62 16.94 6.60 0.84
N THR A 63 17.22 5.86 1.90
CA THR A 63 17.75 4.48 1.77
C THR A 63 16.81 3.56 1.01
N LEU A 64 15.50 3.72 1.26
CA LEU A 64 14.47 2.94 0.56
C LEU A 64 14.30 3.41 -0.88
N ALA A 65 14.35 4.73 -1.10
CA ALA A 65 14.32 5.30 -2.46
C ALA A 65 15.52 4.85 -3.30
N ASP A 66 16.72 4.79 -2.70
CA ASP A 66 17.93 4.30 -3.37
C ASP A 66 17.78 2.82 -3.78
N ILE A 67 17.15 1.98 -2.94
CA ILE A 67 16.85 0.59 -3.29
C ILE A 67 15.88 0.50 -4.47
N ILE A 68 14.80 1.27 -4.46
CA ILE A 68 13.85 1.32 -5.58
C ILE A 68 14.56 1.72 -6.87
N ALA A 69 15.45 2.70 -6.81
CA ALA A 69 16.23 3.14 -7.96
C ALA A 69 17.25 2.07 -8.43
N GLU A 70 17.84 1.31 -7.50
CA GLU A 70 18.79 0.23 -7.81
C GLU A 70 18.09 -0.97 -8.48
N ILE A 71 16.86 -1.27 -8.09
CA ILE A 71 16.07 -2.37 -8.65
C ILE A 71 15.74 -2.09 -10.12
N GLY A 72 15.36 -0.86 -10.46
CA GLY A 72 15.01 -0.45 -11.83
C GLY A 72 14.03 -1.43 -12.49
N ASP A 73 14.19 -1.66 -13.81
CA ASP A 73 13.31 -2.53 -14.62
C ASP A 73 13.64 -4.04 -14.46
N GLN A 74 14.03 -4.47 -13.25
CA GLN A 74 14.33 -5.89 -13.02
C GLN A 74 13.04 -6.73 -12.95
N PRO A 75 13.08 -8.02 -13.35
CA PRO A 75 11.91 -8.89 -13.33
C PRO A 75 11.23 -9.04 -11.95
N TYR A 76 11.96 -8.77 -10.87
CA TYR A 76 11.47 -8.86 -9.49
C TYR A 76 11.05 -7.52 -8.90
N GLU A 77 11.10 -6.42 -9.67
CA GLU A 77 10.76 -5.07 -9.22
C GLU A 77 9.38 -5.02 -8.55
N ALA A 78 8.35 -5.49 -9.23
CA ALA A 78 6.97 -5.44 -8.72
C ALA A 78 6.82 -6.17 -7.38
N VAL A 79 7.51 -7.31 -7.22
CA VAL A 79 7.45 -8.11 -6.00
C VAL A 79 8.16 -7.42 -4.85
N VAL A 80 9.36 -6.89 -5.09
CA VAL A 80 10.13 -6.16 -4.08
C VAL A 80 9.41 -4.90 -3.65
N ASN A 81 8.88 -4.11 -4.59
CA ASN A 81 8.10 -2.91 -4.29
C ASN A 81 6.86 -3.24 -3.43
N ARG A 82 6.16 -4.33 -3.71
CA ARG A 82 5.02 -4.79 -2.92
C ARG A 82 5.43 -5.16 -1.49
N VAL A 83 6.53 -5.88 -1.29
CA VAL A 83 7.03 -6.24 0.04
C VAL A 83 7.49 -5.00 0.79
N MET A 84 8.23 -4.09 0.14
CA MET A 84 8.62 -2.81 0.73
C MET A 84 7.41 -1.99 1.18
N LEU A 85 6.38 -1.90 0.34
CA LEU A 85 5.16 -1.16 0.68
C LEU A 85 4.42 -1.77 1.88
N ARG A 86 4.38 -3.10 2.00
CA ARG A 86 3.78 -3.81 3.15
C ARG A 86 4.55 -3.59 4.46
N THR A 87 5.84 -3.29 4.37
CA THR A 87 6.70 -2.98 5.52
C THR A 87 6.43 -1.59 6.09
N MET A 88 5.90 -0.66 5.26
CA MET A 88 5.60 0.70 5.68
C MET A 88 4.39 0.76 6.60
N GLN A 89 4.43 1.72 7.55
CA GLN A 89 3.26 2.06 8.35
C GLN A 89 2.20 2.76 7.49
N LYS A 90 0.95 2.77 7.96
CA LYS A 90 -0.10 3.56 7.31
C LYS A 90 -0.09 4.98 7.84
N ALA A 91 -0.16 5.96 6.95
CA ALA A 91 -0.33 7.34 7.35
C ALA A 91 -1.73 7.58 7.97
N TYR A 92 -1.80 8.51 8.93
CA TYR A 92 -3.02 8.87 9.64
C TYR A 92 -3.04 10.37 9.97
N TYR A 93 -4.16 10.89 10.45
CA TYR A 93 -4.25 12.25 10.95
C TYR A 93 -4.03 12.28 12.45
N SER A 94 -3.30 13.28 12.93
CA SER A 94 -2.98 13.49 14.34
C SER A 94 -2.93 14.97 14.67
N THR A 95 -3.13 15.33 15.94
CA THR A 95 -2.83 16.66 16.46
C THR A 95 -1.37 16.80 16.87
N GLU A 96 -0.64 15.69 16.98
CA GLU A 96 0.81 15.67 17.24
C GLU A 96 1.57 15.64 15.90
N CYS A 97 2.70 16.37 15.84
CA CYS A 97 3.51 16.52 14.63
C CYS A 97 4.71 15.58 14.65
N ASP A 98 4.49 14.30 14.30
CA ASP A 98 5.54 13.27 14.29
C ASP A 98 6.23 13.11 12.94
N GLY A 99 5.93 14.02 11.99
CA GLY A 99 6.50 14.04 10.65
C GLY A 99 5.89 13.03 9.69
N HIS A 100 6.40 13.01 8.46
CA HIS A 100 5.92 12.13 7.41
C HIS A 100 7.09 11.37 6.78
N PHE A 101 7.35 10.16 7.27
CA PHE A 101 8.48 9.33 6.83
C PHE A 101 8.52 9.12 5.31
N GLY A 102 7.41 8.71 4.69
CA GLY A 102 7.37 8.40 3.26
C GLY A 102 7.67 9.58 2.32
N LEU A 103 7.44 10.83 2.80
CA LEU A 103 7.75 12.06 2.06
C LEU A 103 9.03 12.73 2.56
N ALA A 104 9.63 12.23 3.64
CA ALA A 104 10.79 12.83 4.31
C ALA A 104 10.54 14.27 4.84
N PHE A 105 9.30 14.62 5.16
CA PHE A 105 8.94 15.91 5.73
C PHE A 105 8.90 15.86 7.26
N ARG A 106 9.44 16.91 7.89
CA ARG A 106 9.35 17.10 9.34
C ARG A 106 7.98 17.62 9.75
N TYR A 107 7.41 18.51 8.96
CA TYR A 107 6.09 19.10 9.16
C TYR A 107 5.24 18.78 7.94
N TYR A 108 4.10 18.16 8.14
CA TYR A 108 3.24 17.86 7.01
C TYR A 108 1.77 17.83 7.39
N CYS A 109 0.94 18.42 6.57
CA CYS A 109 -0.51 18.35 6.70
C CYS A 109 -1.15 18.16 5.32
N HIS A 110 -2.42 17.89 5.30
CA HIS A 110 -3.24 17.96 4.11
C HIS A 110 -4.03 19.28 4.12
N PHE A 111 -3.69 20.20 3.24
CA PHE A 111 -4.29 21.53 3.15
C PHE A 111 -4.95 21.79 1.79
N THR A 112 -4.46 21.19 0.72
CA THR A 112 -4.76 21.58 -0.67
C THR A 112 -6.07 21.02 -1.22
N SER A 113 -6.83 20.19 -0.48
CA SER A 113 -8.06 19.55 -0.99
C SER A 113 -9.24 19.60 -0.01
N PRO A 114 -9.70 20.81 0.41
CA PRO A 114 -10.75 20.93 1.43
C PRO A 114 -12.15 20.49 0.97
N ILE A 115 -12.38 20.31 -0.33
CA ILE A 115 -13.67 19.83 -0.87
C ILE A 115 -13.91 18.36 -0.53
N ARG A 116 -12.85 17.55 -0.54
CA ARG A 116 -12.95 16.09 -0.38
C ARG A 116 -12.30 15.54 0.91
N ARG A 117 -11.55 16.36 1.67
CA ARG A 117 -10.92 15.96 2.92
C ARG A 117 -11.31 16.91 4.04
N TYR A 118 -11.95 16.37 5.06
CA TYR A 118 -12.40 17.17 6.21
C TYR A 118 -11.25 17.78 7.01
N PRO A 119 -10.08 17.12 7.24
CA PRO A 119 -8.92 17.76 7.88
C PRO A 119 -8.46 19.03 7.17
N ASP A 120 -8.40 19.02 5.85
CA ASP A 120 -8.07 20.22 5.07
C ASP A 120 -9.07 21.36 5.36
N LEU A 121 -10.38 21.07 5.38
CA LEU A 121 -11.40 22.04 5.68
C LEU A 121 -11.27 22.62 7.09
N MET A 122 -10.94 21.78 8.07
CA MET A 122 -10.67 22.24 9.44
C MET A 122 -9.46 23.18 9.51
N ILE A 123 -8.38 22.83 8.84
CA ILE A 123 -7.19 23.68 8.71
C ILE A 123 -7.56 25.03 8.09
N HIS A 124 -8.33 25.04 6.99
CA HIS A 124 -8.82 26.31 6.39
C HIS A 124 -9.63 27.16 7.37
N ARG A 125 -10.46 26.55 8.23
CA ARG A 125 -11.23 27.27 9.24
C ARG A 125 -10.33 27.89 10.31
N ILE A 126 -9.31 27.17 10.77
CA ILE A 126 -8.31 27.66 11.72
C ILE A 126 -7.52 28.81 11.11
N ILE A 127 -7.02 28.66 9.89
CA ILE A 127 -6.32 29.71 9.14
C ILE A 127 -7.18 30.97 9.02
N LYS A 128 -8.44 30.81 8.59
CA LYS A 128 -9.38 31.94 8.42
C LYS A 128 -9.63 32.67 9.76
N ALA A 129 -9.81 31.92 10.84
CA ALA A 129 -9.99 32.51 12.16
C ALA A 129 -8.77 33.33 12.61
N ASN A 130 -7.57 32.79 12.34
CA ASN A 130 -6.30 33.51 12.62
C ASN A 130 -6.18 34.78 11.77
N LEU A 131 -6.33 34.69 10.46
CA LEU A 131 -6.18 35.84 9.54
C LEU A 131 -7.19 36.95 9.78
N THR A 132 -8.39 36.63 10.30
CA THR A 132 -9.43 37.63 10.62
C THR A 132 -9.37 38.16 12.04
N GLY A 133 -8.33 37.82 12.82
CA GLY A 133 -8.18 38.26 14.23
C GLY A 133 -9.26 37.70 15.15
N ARG A 134 -9.93 36.62 14.78
CA ARG A 134 -11.03 36.01 15.54
C ARG A 134 -10.59 34.80 16.38
N MET A 135 -9.31 34.67 16.69
CA MET A 135 -8.75 33.58 17.46
C MET A 135 -8.69 33.98 18.94
N SER A 136 -9.81 33.84 19.66
CA SER A 136 -9.90 34.00 21.11
C SER A 136 -9.43 32.73 21.83
N GLU A 137 -9.11 32.83 23.14
CA GLU A 137 -8.77 31.66 23.97
C GLU A 137 -9.87 30.60 23.94
N GLU A 138 -11.12 31.00 24.04
CA GLU A 138 -12.28 30.09 23.94
C GLU A 138 -12.30 29.32 22.58
N LYS A 139 -11.98 30.02 21.51
CA LYS A 139 -11.89 29.39 20.19
C LYS A 139 -10.69 28.46 20.06
N LEU A 140 -9.57 28.77 20.63
CA LEU A 140 -8.41 27.89 20.67
C LEU A 140 -8.75 26.57 21.35
N GLU A 141 -9.39 26.62 22.54
CA GLU A 141 -9.81 25.40 23.24
C GLU A 141 -10.87 24.62 22.46
N LYS A 142 -11.80 25.32 21.81
CA LYS A 142 -12.75 24.66 20.91
C LYS A 142 -12.06 23.96 19.74
N TYR A 143 -11.16 24.66 19.05
CA TYR A 143 -10.43 24.06 17.92
C TYR A 143 -9.53 22.90 18.35
N LYS A 144 -9.00 22.91 19.57
CA LYS A 144 -8.25 21.79 20.13
C LYS A 144 -9.10 20.53 20.23
N THR A 145 -10.28 20.65 20.79
CA THR A 145 -11.25 19.54 20.89
C THR A 145 -11.72 19.07 19.51
N ASP A 146 -12.09 20.04 18.65
CA ASP A 146 -12.56 19.74 17.29
C ASP A 146 -11.48 19.08 16.43
N ALA A 147 -10.20 19.48 16.58
CA ALA A 147 -9.08 18.92 15.84
C ALA A 147 -8.80 17.46 16.24
N ILE A 148 -8.82 17.15 17.54
CA ILE A 148 -8.67 15.77 18.04
C ILE A 148 -9.75 14.86 17.43
N TYR A 149 -11.02 15.30 17.52
CA TYR A 149 -12.14 14.55 16.97
C TYR A 149 -12.04 14.39 15.45
N ALA A 150 -11.71 15.48 14.75
CA ALA A 150 -11.58 15.46 13.28
C ALA A 150 -10.44 14.55 12.80
N ALA A 151 -9.30 14.54 13.49
CA ALA A 151 -8.16 13.68 13.17
C ALA A 151 -8.51 12.20 13.34
N ASP A 152 -9.11 11.84 14.50
CA ASP A 152 -9.52 10.45 14.77
C ASP A 152 -10.57 9.95 13.77
N GLN A 153 -11.66 10.72 13.61
CA GLN A 153 -12.75 10.33 12.70
C GLN A 153 -12.30 10.27 11.24
N SER A 154 -11.49 11.23 10.79
CA SER A 154 -10.99 11.21 9.41
C SER A 154 -10.08 10.02 9.14
N SER A 155 -9.23 9.65 10.10
CA SER A 155 -8.38 8.46 9.99
C SER A 155 -9.19 7.16 9.93
N LYS A 156 -10.26 7.06 10.74
CA LYS A 156 -11.17 5.91 10.72
C LYS A 156 -11.95 5.81 9.40
N MET A 157 -12.55 6.93 8.97
CA MET A 157 -13.35 6.98 7.74
C MET A 157 -12.50 6.74 6.49
N GLU A 158 -11.26 7.24 6.45
CA GLU A 158 -10.32 6.96 5.36
C GLU A 158 -10.03 5.46 5.24
N ARG A 159 -9.78 4.78 6.36
CA ARG A 159 -9.56 3.32 6.36
C ARG A 159 -10.78 2.56 5.86
N GLN A 160 -11.97 2.92 6.36
CA GLN A 160 -13.22 2.30 5.91
C GLN A 160 -13.49 2.54 4.44
N ALA A 161 -13.25 3.75 3.93
CA ALA A 161 -13.40 4.07 2.53
C ALA A 161 -12.44 3.25 1.64
N GLN A 162 -11.17 3.14 2.04
CA GLN A 162 -10.19 2.32 1.34
C GLN A 162 -10.56 0.83 1.35
N GLU A 163 -11.10 0.33 2.46
CA GLU A 163 -11.53 -1.05 2.56
C GLU A 163 -12.75 -1.32 1.68
N LEU A 164 -13.74 -0.42 1.70
CA LEU A 164 -14.90 -0.49 0.82
C LEU A 164 -14.50 -0.44 -0.66
N GLU A 165 -13.59 0.45 -1.05
CA GLU A 165 -13.08 0.56 -2.41
C GLU A 165 -12.47 -0.76 -2.87
N ARG A 166 -11.60 -1.38 -2.05
CA ARG A 166 -11.00 -2.69 -2.34
C ARG A 166 -12.04 -3.79 -2.49
N GLU A 167 -13.05 -3.79 -1.64
CA GLU A 167 -14.12 -4.79 -1.69
C GLU A 167 -15.00 -4.65 -2.94
N VAL A 168 -15.29 -3.41 -3.35
CA VAL A 168 -15.99 -3.12 -4.62
C VAL A 168 -15.13 -3.53 -5.81
N GLU A 169 -13.84 -3.24 -5.76
CA GLU A 169 -12.90 -3.63 -6.82
C GLU A 169 -12.81 -5.15 -6.99
N LYS A 170 -12.69 -5.89 -5.88
CA LYS A 170 -12.72 -7.37 -5.89
C LYS A 170 -14.03 -7.90 -6.48
N LEU A 171 -15.16 -7.33 -6.06
CA LEU A 171 -16.46 -7.71 -6.60
C LEU A 171 -16.52 -7.49 -8.11
N LYS A 172 -16.06 -6.33 -8.60
CA LYS A 172 -16.07 -6.01 -10.03
C LYS A 172 -15.12 -6.90 -10.83
N LYS A 173 -13.91 -7.15 -10.31
CA LYS A 173 -12.96 -8.09 -10.90
C LYS A 173 -13.56 -9.50 -11.00
N CYS A 174 -14.24 -9.95 -9.95
CA CYS A 174 -14.90 -11.25 -9.95
C CYS A 174 -16.07 -11.31 -10.94
N GLN A 175 -16.92 -10.27 -11.00
CA GLN A 175 -17.98 -10.19 -12.01
C GLN A 175 -17.43 -10.22 -13.44
N TYR A 176 -16.34 -9.50 -13.70
CA TYR A 176 -15.69 -9.50 -15.00
C TYR A 176 -15.17 -10.89 -15.38
N MET A 177 -14.57 -11.61 -14.45
CA MET A 177 -14.00 -12.93 -14.71
C MET A 177 -15.04 -14.04 -14.93
N GLN A 178 -16.33 -13.80 -14.63
CA GLN A 178 -17.39 -14.77 -14.94
C GLN A 178 -17.55 -15.04 -16.45
N ASP A 179 -17.23 -14.04 -17.28
CA ASP A 179 -17.30 -14.16 -18.72
C ASP A 179 -16.10 -14.93 -19.33
N TYR A 180 -15.09 -15.23 -18.50
CA TYR A 180 -13.83 -15.85 -18.91
C TYR A 180 -13.57 -17.21 -18.25
N ILE A 181 -14.62 -17.87 -17.75
CA ILE A 181 -14.51 -19.25 -17.21
C ILE A 181 -14.03 -20.17 -18.33
N ASP A 182 -13.12 -21.10 -18.00
CA ASP A 182 -12.42 -22.02 -18.89
C ASP A 182 -11.39 -21.38 -19.83
N GLU A 183 -11.21 -20.06 -19.81
CA GLU A 183 -10.16 -19.39 -20.58
C GLU A 183 -8.80 -19.43 -19.87
N GLU A 184 -7.74 -19.34 -20.67
CA GLU A 184 -6.35 -19.43 -20.20
C GLU A 184 -5.66 -18.07 -20.27
N PHE A 185 -4.91 -17.73 -19.22
CA PHE A 185 -4.16 -16.49 -19.11
C PHE A 185 -2.74 -16.74 -18.62
N ASP A 186 -1.82 -15.85 -18.99
CA ASP A 186 -0.51 -15.77 -18.37
C ASP A 186 -0.59 -14.90 -17.12
N GLY A 187 0.10 -15.30 -16.05
CA GLY A 187 0.11 -14.57 -14.79
C GLY A 187 1.41 -14.74 -14.03
N ILE A 188 1.50 -14.03 -12.91
CA ILE A 188 2.68 -14.05 -12.02
C ILE A 188 2.22 -14.43 -10.63
N VAL A 189 2.96 -15.33 -9.99
CA VAL A 189 2.72 -15.70 -8.59
C VAL A 189 2.89 -14.48 -7.70
N SER A 190 1.79 -14.01 -7.12
CA SER A 190 1.71 -12.81 -6.27
C SER A 190 1.74 -13.13 -4.77
N GLY A 191 1.42 -14.37 -4.40
CA GLY A 191 1.41 -14.83 -3.02
C GLY A 191 1.51 -16.35 -2.90
N VAL A 192 2.18 -16.83 -1.86
CA VAL A 192 2.26 -18.26 -1.53
C VAL A 192 1.82 -18.41 -0.08
N THR A 193 0.83 -19.25 0.16
CA THR A 193 0.27 -19.55 1.48
C THR A 193 0.13 -21.06 1.66
N GLU A 194 -0.18 -21.52 2.86
CA GLU A 194 -0.49 -22.93 3.13
C GLU A 194 -1.77 -23.41 2.41
N PHE A 195 -2.69 -22.51 2.10
CA PHE A 195 -3.96 -22.83 1.40
C PHE A 195 -3.84 -22.89 -0.10
N GLY A 196 -2.83 -22.25 -0.68
CA GLY A 196 -2.61 -22.19 -2.13
C GLY A 196 -1.70 -21.07 -2.57
N VAL A 197 -1.67 -20.90 -3.89
CA VAL A 197 -0.88 -19.90 -4.58
C VAL A 197 -1.81 -18.87 -5.20
N TYR A 198 -1.54 -17.60 -4.90
CA TYR A 198 -2.20 -16.47 -5.57
C TYR A 198 -1.45 -16.13 -6.85
N VAL A 199 -2.19 -15.93 -7.91
CA VAL A 199 -1.66 -15.55 -9.23
C VAL A 199 -2.34 -14.25 -9.66
N GLU A 200 -1.54 -13.26 -10.03
CA GLU A 200 -1.99 -11.99 -10.58
C GLU A 200 -1.79 -11.99 -12.09
N LEU A 201 -2.85 -11.65 -12.81
CA LEU A 201 -2.85 -11.49 -14.25
C LEU A 201 -2.37 -10.09 -14.66
N ASP A 202 -2.04 -9.87 -15.93
CA ASP A 202 -1.57 -8.57 -16.44
C ASP A 202 -2.60 -7.44 -16.23
N ASN A 203 -3.88 -7.77 -16.17
CA ASN A 203 -4.98 -6.83 -15.87
C ASN A 203 -5.19 -6.59 -14.36
N THR A 204 -4.24 -6.98 -13.52
CA THR A 204 -4.28 -6.84 -12.05
C THR A 204 -5.36 -7.67 -11.33
N ILE A 205 -5.98 -8.61 -12.01
CA ILE A 205 -6.91 -9.56 -11.39
C ILE A 205 -6.11 -10.65 -10.70
N GLU A 206 -6.43 -10.91 -9.46
CA GLU A 206 -5.79 -11.95 -8.65
C GLU A 206 -6.78 -13.06 -8.36
N GLY A 207 -6.36 -14.30 -8.57
CA GLY A 207 -7.12 -15.50 -8.21
C GLY A 207 -6.24 -16.50 -7.46
N MET A 208 -6.86 -17.52 -6.88
CA MET A 208 -6.19 -18.52 -6.07
C MET A 208 -6.21 -19.90 -6.74
N ALA A 209 -5.03 -20.52 -6.83
CA ALA A 209 -4.90 -21.94 -7.11
C ALA A 209 -4.71 -22.68 -5.78
N PHE A 210 -5.61 -23.62 -5.46
CA PHE A 210 -5.60 -24.30 -4.16
C PHE A 210 -4.41 -25.25 -4.02
N ALA A 211 -3.86 -25.34 -2.80
CA ALA A 211 -2.70 -26.20 -2.48
C ALA A 211 -2.91 -27.68 -2.87
N ARG A 212 -4.14 -28.20 -2.73
CA ARG A 212 -4.50 -29.57 -3.10
C ARG A 212 -4.34 -29.89 -4.57
N ASP A 213 -4.41 -28.86 -5.41
CA ASP A 213 -4.37 -28.98 -6.88
C ASP A 213 -2.98 -28.65 -7.44
N LEU A 214 -2.02 -28.28 -6.54
CA LEU A 214 -0.66 -27.94 -6.92
C LEU A 214 0.23 -29.18 -6.98
N ASN A 215 1.03 -29.25 -8.03
CA ASN A 215 1.94 -30.39 -8.25
C ASN A 215 3.36 -30.15 -7.71
N ARG A 216 3.69 -28.92 -7.35
CA ARG A 216 5.02 -28.52 -6.87
C ARG A 216 4.92 -27.22 -6.05
N LEU A 217 6.03 -26.84 -5.46
CA LEU A 217 6.18 -25.53 -4.83
C LEU A 217 6.43 -24.45 -5.89
N TYR A 218 5.75 -23.34 -5.73
CA TYR A 218 5.87 -22.14 -6.55
C TYR A 218 6.60 -21.04 -5.77
N ARG A 219 7.26 -20.14 -6.50
CA ARG A 219 7.98 -19.01 -5.91
C ARG A 219 7.30 -17.69 -6.26
N LEU A 220 7.35 -16.74 -5.37
CA LEU A 220 6.91 -15.36 -5.64
C LEU A 220 7.62 -14.81 -6.88
N GLY A 221 6.86 -14.16 -7.76
CA GLY A 221 7.37 -13.60 -9.02
C GLY A 221 7.52 -14.62 -10.15
N GLU A 222 7.19 -15.89 -9.94
CA GLU A 222 7.25 -16.91 -10.97
C GLU A 222 6.14 -16.74 -12.01
N LYS A 223 6.49 -16.80 -13.29
CA LYS A 223 5.51 -16.76 -14.39
C LYS A 223 4.84 -18.11 -14.52
N VAL A 224 3.53 -18.11 -14.59
CA VAL A 224 2.69 -19.29 -14.71
C VAL A 224 1.59 -19.06 -15.75
N ARG A 225 1.10 -20.13 -16.35
CA ARG A 225 -0.11 -20.10 -17.14
C ARG A 225 -1.24 -20.72 -16.34
N ILE A 226 -2.39 -20.05 -16.33
CA ILE A 226 -3.56 -20.48 -15.54
C ILE A 226 -4.77 -20.67 -16.45
N ARG A 227 -5.72 -21.45 -15.96
CA ARG A 227 -7.10 -21.50 -16.45
C ARG A 227 -8.04 -21.00 -15.36
N VAL A 228 -9.04 -20.23 -15.74
CA VAL A 228 -10.08 -19.78 -14.83
C VAL A 228 -11.06 -20.93 -14.58
N LEU A 229 -11.16 -21.39 -13.33
CA LEU A 229 -12.08 -22.49 -12.98
C LEU A 229 -13.45 -21.96 -12.58
N ASP A 230 -13.47 -20.92 -11.75
CA ASP A 230 -14.70 -20.36 -11.20
C ASP A 230 -14.50 -18.90 -10.80
N ALA A 231 -15.60 -18.12 -10.81
CA ALA A 231 -15.62 -16.76 -10.31
C ALA A 231 -16.93 -16.52 -9.53
N ARG A 232 -16.82 -16.38 -8.21
CA ARG A 232 -17.96 -16.27 -7.27
C ARG A 232 -18.07 -14.85 -6.70
N PRO A 233 -18.86 -13.95 -7.30
CA PRO A 233 -19.01 -12.57 -6.84
C PRO A 233 -19.51 -12.44 -5.39
N SER A 234 -20.36 -13.36 -4.92
CA SER A 234 -20.84 -13.37 -3.54
C SER A 234 -19.73 -13.56 -2.50
N GLU A 235 -18.71 -14.34 -2.87
CA GLU A 235 -17.52 -14.63 -2.06
C GLU A 235 -16.34 -13.72 -2.39
N ARG A 236 -16.43 -12.98 -3.51
CA ARG A 236 -15.35 -12.17 -4.09
C ARG A 236 -14.09 -12.99 -4.34
N GLN A 237 -14.28 -14.23 -4.78
CA GLN A 237 -13.22 -15.19 -5.01
C GLN A 237 -13.20 -15.65 -6.46
N ILE A 238 -11.99 -15.78 -6.98
CA ILE A 238 -11.70 -16.31 -8.31
C ILE A 238 -10.75 -17.49 -8.13
N ASP A 239 -11.14 -18.63 -8.66
CA ASP A 239 -10.37 -19.86 -8.58
C ASP A 239 -9.65 -20.12 -9.91
N PHE A 240 -8.36 -20.40 -9.78
CA PHE A 240 -7.49 -20.72 -10.90
C PHE A 240 -6.95 -22.15 -10.82
N GLU A 241 -6.71 -22.74 -11.97
CA GLU A 241 -5.87 -23.92 -12.13
C GLU A 241 -4.55 -23.50 -12.77
N ILE A 242 -3.41 -23.84 -12.15
CA ILE A 242 -2.11 -23.62 -12.78
C ILE A 242 -1.83 -24.77 -13.75
N LEU A 243 -1.65 -24.42 -15.03
CA LEU A 243 -1.41 -25.39 -16.09
C LEU A 243 0.06 -25.82 -16.11
N GLU A 244 0.28 -27.14 -16.16
CA GLU A 244 1.63 -27.69 -16.36
C GLU A 244 2.13 -27.39 -17.77
N GLY A 245 3.30 -26.78 -17.89
CA GLY A 245 3.97 -26.62 -19.18
C GLY A 245 4.33 -27.97 -19.82
N GLU A 246 4.40 -28.04 -21.16
CA GLU A 246 4.73 -29.28 -21.87
C GLU A 246 6.05 -29.91 -21.41
N ARG A 247 7.05 -29.08 -21.03
CA ARG A 247 8.33 -29.55 -20.48
C ARG A 247 8.19 -30.21 -19.11
N GLU A 248 7.23 -29.77 -18.30
CA GLU A 248 6.95 -30.37 -16.99
C GLU A 248 6.19 -31.69 -17.14
N LYS A 249 5.22 -31.74 -18.06
CA LYS A 249 4.51 -32.97 -18.42
C LYS A 249 5.48 -34.05 -18.90
N ALA A 250 6.45 -33.68 -19.74
CA ALA A 250 7.47 -34.60 -20.25
C ALA A 250 8.38 -35.13 -19.10
N ARG A 251 8.88 -34.27 -18.20
CA ARG A 251 9.69 -34.66 -17.05
C ARG A 251 8.93 -35.58 -16.07
N ARG A 252 7.63 -35.36 -15.91
CA ARG A 252 6.79 -36.18 -15.04
C ARG A 252 6.55 -37.58 -15.64
N LYS A 253 6.41 -37.65 -16.98
CA LYS A 253 6.31 -38.90 -17.70
C LYS A 253 7.60 -39.72 -17.58
N GLU A 254 8.76 -39.09 -17.81
CA GLU A 254 10.07 -39.73 -17.62
C GLU A 254 10.34 -40.23 -16.19
N ARG A 255 9.88 -39.49 -15.16
CA ARG A 255 10.00 -39.94 -13.77
C ARG A 255 9.09 -41.12 -13.44
N LYS A 256 7.87 -41.19 -14.03
CA LYS A 256 6.96 -42.31 -13.85
C LYS A 256 7.43 -43.57 -14.57
N GLU A 257 8.20 -43.42 -15.65
CA GLU A 257 8.76 -44.55 -16.40
C GLU A 257 10.06 -45.11 -15.81
N ARG A 258 10.70 -44.37 -14.88
CA ARG A 258 11.93 -44.77 -14.16
C ARG A 258 11.73 -45.27 -12.74
N GLY A 259 10.53 -45.25 -12.20
CA GLY A 259 10.20 -45.77 -10.87
C GLY A 259 9.20 -46.90 -10.94
#